data_206605458e57cad782e2714fb728d633
#
_entry.id   206605458e57cad782e2714fb728d633
#
_cell.length_a   1.000
_cell.length_b   1.000
_cell.length_c   1.000
_cell.angle_alpha   90.00
_cell.angle_beta   90.00
_cell.angle_gamma   90.00
#
_symmetry.space_group_name_H-M   'P 1'
#
loop_
_entity.id
_entity.type
_entity.pdbx_description
1 polymer ?
#
loop_
_entity_poly.entity_id
_entity_poly.type
_entity_poly.pdbx_seq_one_letter_code
_entity_poly.pdbx_strand_id
1 'polypeptide(L)'
;LGLMTSQLMSPDGSIVEAEAAHGTVTRHYRQYQQGKETSTNSIASIFAWTGGLKHRAKLDKNNELAKFSGILESTVIDTVEEGFMTKDLALLVGPEQEWLTTTQFLDKVDQHFQVNLSKFT
;
A
#
# COMPACT_ATOMS: atom_id res chain seq x y z
N LEU A 1 -3.63 -11.78 2.11
CA LEU A 1 -2.82 -11.97 0.90
C LEU A 1 -2.46 -10.64 0.24
N GLY A 2 -3.41 -9.74 0.02
CA GLY A 2 -3.15 -8.45 -0.60
C GLY A 2 -2.29 -7.49 0.23
N LEU A 3 -2.05 -7.82 1.50
CA LEU A 3 -1.24 -7.01 2.41
C LEU A 3 0.19 -7.51 2.55
N MET A 4 0.52 -8.63 1.94
CA MET A 4 1.83 -9.27 2.14
C MET A 4 2.92 -8.63 1.30
N THR A 5 4.07 -8.42 1.94
CA THR A 5 5.31 -8.04 1.27
C THR A 5 6.37 -9.06 1.63
N SER A 6 7.41 -9.17 0.80
CA SER A 6 8.60 -9.95 1.13
C SER A 6 9.81 -9.04 1.18
N GLN A 7 10.75 -9.37 2.05
CA GLN A 7 12.00 -8.62 2.20
C GLN A 7 13.18 -9.56 2.27
N LEU A 8 14.23 -9.19 1.57
CA LEU A 8 15.54 -9.83 1.68
C LEU A 8 16.51 -8.81 2.30
N MET A 9 17.24 -9.25 3.29
CA MET A 9 18.19 -8.39 3.99
C MET A 9 19.57 -9.03 3.96
N SER A 10 20.61 -8.21 3.71
CA SER A 10 21.99 -8.69 3.82
C SER A 10 22.30 -9.07 5.28
N PRO A 11 23.31 -9.96 5.51
CA PRO A 11 23.61 -10.40 6.88
C PRO A 11 23.93 -9.27 7.85
N ASP A 12 24.52 -8.19 7.38
CA ASP A 12 24.87 -7.01 8.21
C ASP A 12 23.72 -5.98 8.28
N GLY A 13 22.61 -6.20 7.61
CA GLY A 13 21.46 -5.30 7.63
C GLY A 13 21.62 -4.02 6.81
N SER A 14 22.72 -3.88 6.04
CA SER A 14 22.98 -2.64 5.29
C SER A 14 22.19 -2.55 3.98
N ILE A 15 21.78 -3.68 3.42
CA ILE A 15 21.05 -3.77 2.15
C ILE A 15 19.74 -4.47 2.38
N VAL A 16 18.65 -3.88 1.90
CA VAL A 16 17.31 -4.47 1.94
C VAL A 16 16.69 -4.38 0.56
N GLU A 17 16.08 -5.48 0.13
CA GLU A 17 15.21 -5.54 -1.03
C GLU A 17 13.81 -5.88 -0.56
N ALA A 18 12.83 -5.08 -0.95
CA ALA A 18 11.44 -5.29 -0.57
C ALA A 18 10.57 -5.36 -1.83
N GLU A 19 9.60 -6.26 -1.83
CA GLU A 19 8.70 -6.43 -2.97
C GLU A 19 7.30 -6.84 -2.50
N ALA A 20 6.31 -6.65 -3.37
CA ALA A 20 4.99 -7.20 -3.16
C ALA A 20 5.04 -8.72 -3.33
N ALA A 21 4.45 -9.46 -2.39
CA ALA A 21 4.50 -10.92 -2.36
C ALA A 21 3.43 -11.58 -3.27
N HIS A 22 3.00 -10.89 -4.32
CA HIS A 22 2.09 -11.44 -5.33
C HIS A 22 2.71 -11.29 -6.72
N GLY A 23 2.21 -12.08 -7.66
CA GLY A 23 2.69 -12.02 -9.04
C GLY A 23 2.24 -10.76 -9.78
N THR A 24 2.62 -10.67 -11.04
CA THR A 24 2.16 -9.61 -11.92
C THR A 24 0.66 -9.80 -12.16
N VAL A 25 -0.11 -8.72 -12.07
CA VAL A 25 -1.57 -8.76 -12.26
C VAL A 25 -1.93 -8.63 -13.75
N THR A 26 -1.42 -9.55 -14.55
CA THR A 26 -1.55 -9.52 -16.02
C THR A 26 -3.01 -9.43 -16.47
N ARG A 27 -3.91 -10.15 -15.81
CA ARG A 27 -5.34 -10.10 -16.11
C ARG A 27 -5.91 -8.71 -15.95
N HIS A 28 -5.60 -8.03 -14.85
CA HIS A 28 -6.05 -6.66 -14.59
C HIS A 28 -5.43 -5.68 -15.60
N TYR A 29 -4.17 -5.87 -15.92
CA TYR A 29 -3.49 -5.03 -16.90
C TYR A 29 -4.14 -5.12 -18.28
N ARG A 30 -4.47 -6.33 -18.71
CA ARG A 30 -5.17 -6.55 -19.99
C ARG A 30 -6.55 -5.88 -19.99
N GLN A 31 -7.29 -5.97 -18.90
CA GLN A 31 -8.57 -5.29 -18.77
C GLN A 31 -8.41 -3.78 -18.85
N TYR A 32 -7.41 -3.25 -18.20
CA TYR A 32 -7.08 -1.83 -18.25
C TYR A 32 -6.77 -1.36 -19.68
N GLN A 33 -5.97 -2.13 -20.40
CA GLN A 33 -5.66 -1.83 -21.81
C GLN A 33 -6.90 -1.81 -22.70
N GLN A 34 -7.93 -2.56 -22.34
CA GLN A 34 -9.22 -2.59 -23.05
C GLN A 34 -10.16 -1.45 -22.61
N GLY A 35 -9.70 -0.55 -21.77
CA GLY A 35 -10.48 0.58 -21.28
C GLY A 35 -11.49 0.21 -20.18
N LYS A 36 -11.39 -0.99 -19.61
CA LYS A 36 -12.26 -1.42 -18.51
C LYS A 36 -11.74 -0.90 -17.17
N GLU A 37 -12.67 -0.61 -16.27
CA GLU A 37 -12.32 -0.29 -14.89
C GLU A 37 -11.75 -1.53 -14.20
N THR A 38 -10.68 -1.33 -13.42
CA THR A 38 -10.04 -2.42 -12.67
C THR A 38 -9.99 -2.07 -11.18
N SER A 39 -9.96 -3.10 -10.36
CA SER A 39 -9.78 -2.97 -8.91
C SER A 39 -8.61 -3.84 -8.48
N THR A 40 -7.41 -3.28 -8.59
CA THR A 40 -6.17 -3.94 -8.20
C THR A 40 -5.77 -3.47 -6.81
N ASN A 41 -5.47 -4.42 -5.93
CA ASN A 41 -5.01 -4.11 -4.57
C ASN A 41 -3.55 -3.65 -4.61
N SER A 42 -3.31 -2.40 -4.25
CA SER A 42 -1.98 -1.78 -4.25
C SER A 42 -1.29 -1.83 -2.89
N ILE A 43 -1.92 -2.41 -1.86
CA ILE A 43 -1.43 -2.31 -0.47
C ILE A 43 -0.06 -2.97 -0.32
N ALA A 44 0.14 -4.16 -0.89
CA ALA A 44 1.43 -4.84 -0.81
C ALA A 44 2.54 -4.02 -1.47
N SER A 45 2.25 -3.39 -2.60
CA SER A 45 3.21 -2.51 -3.28
C SER A 45 3.55 -1.28 -2.43
N ILE A 46 2.54 -0.67 -1.81
CA ILE A 46 2.75 0.47 -0.90
C ILE A 46 3.64 0.05 0.26
N PHE A 47 3.37 -1.09 0.88
CA PHE A 47 4.16 -1.57 2.01
C PHE A 47 5.59 -1.97 1.61
N ALA A 48 5.79 -2.47 0.40
CA ALA A 48 7.14 -2.72 -0.11
C ALA A 48 7.94 -1.40 -0.20
N TRP A 49 7.32 -0.34 -0.69
CA TRP A 49 7.93 0.99 -0.73
C TRP A 49 8.20 1.55 0.67
N THR A 50 7.23 1.46 1.59
CA THR A 50 7.44 1.96 2.95
C THR A 50 8.51 1.18 3.69
N GLY A 51 8.61 -0.13 3.45
CA GLY A 51 9.68 -0.96 3.99
C GLY A 51 11.06 -0.48 3.54
N GLY A 52 11.21 -0.20 2.24
CA GLY A 52 12.44 0.35 1.68
C GLY A 52 12.76 1.75 2.23
N LEU A 53 11.75 2.62 2.32
CA LEU A 53 11.92 3.97 2.86
C LEU A 53 12.32 3.95 4.33
N LYS A 54 11.74 3.06 5.14
CA LYS A 54 12.11 2.89 6.55
C LYS A 54 13.57 2.45 6.69
N HIS A 55 14.00 1.53 5.83
CA HIS A 55 15.39 1.09 5.83
C HIS A 55 16.34 2.24 5.49
N ARG A 56 16.01 3.03 4.46
CA ARG A 56 16.78 4.20 4.09
C ARG A 56 16.82 5.24 5.22
N ALA A 57 15.68 5.44 5.88
CA ALA A 57 15.60 6.34 7.03
C ALA A 57 16.52 5.91 8.15
N LYS A 58 16.63 4.61 8.41
CA LYS A 58 17.52 4.04 9.43
C LYS A 58 18.97 4.26 9.07
N LEU A 59 19.37 4.01 7.81
CA LEU A 59 20.75 4.20 7.35
C LEU A 59 21.17 5.66 7.43
N ASP A 60 20.32 6.58 7.08
CA ASP A 60 20.58 8.02 7.05
C ASP A 60 20.27 8.71 8.37
N LYS A 61 19.74 7.99 9.36
CA LYS A 61 19.24 8.56 10.62
C LYS A 61 18.24 9.69 10.37
N ASN A 62 17.35 9.49 9.40
CA ASN A 62 16.36 10.47 8.98
C ASN A 62 15.01 10.17 9.66
N ASN A 63 14.76 10.84 10.78
CA ASN A 63 13.53 10.64 11.55
C ASN A 63 12.27 11.10 10.83
N GLU A 64 12.37 12.12 9.99
CA GLU A 64 11.23 12.62 9.21
C GLU A 64 10.77 11.60 8.18
N LEU A 65 11.71 10.94 7.49
CA LEU A 65 11.39 9.90 6.52
C LEU A 65 10.79 8.67 7.21
N ALA A 66 11.31 8.27 8.36
CA ALA A 66 10.74 7.17 9.15
C ALA A 66 9.32 7.48 9.57
N LYS A 67 9.05 8.70 10.02
CA LYS A 67 7.72 9.16 10.42
C LYS A 67 6.75 9.20 9.23
N PHE A 68 7.18 9.73 8.09
CA PHE A 68 6.41 9.75 6.85
C PHE A 68 5.96 8.33 6.47
N SER A 69 6.90 7.38 6.47
CA SER A 69 6.61 5.99 6.11
C SER A 69 5.62 5.35 7.08
N GLY A 70 5.76 5.60 8.37
CA GLY A 70 4.85 5.09 9.40
C GLY A 70 3.44 5.66 9.26
N ILE A 71 3.32 6.96 8.97
CA ILE A 71 2.03 7.61 8.75
C ILE A 71 1.34 7.03 7.51
N LEU A 72 2.08 6.79 6.44
CA LEU A 72 1.51 6.21 5.22
C LEU A 72 0.98 4.81 5.48
N GLU A 73 1.72 3.95 6.18
CA GLU A 73 1.26 2.61 6.53
C GLU A 73 0.00 2.65 7.39
N SER A 74 -0.02 3.49 8.42
CA SER A 74 -1.20 3.66 9.28
C SER A 74 -2.41 4.15 8.50
N THR A 75 -2.19 5.07 7.56
CA THR A 75 -3.25 5.61 6.71
C THR A 75 -3.88 4.53 5.83
N VAL A 76 -3.08 3.67 5.23
CA VAL A 76 -3.58 2.57 4.40
C VAL A 76 -4.44 1.63 5.24
N ILE A 77 -3.97 1.25 6.42
CA ILE A 77 -4.70 0.36 7.33
C ILE A 77 -6.03 1.02 7.75
N ASP A 78 -6.00 2.29 8.15
CA ASP A 78 -7.20 3.00 8.59
C ASP A 78 -8.22 3.13 7.45
N THR A 79 -7.76 3.34 6.23
CA THR A 79 -8.64 3.44 5.06
C THR A 79 -9.42 2.15 4.86
N VAL A 80 -8.75 1.01 4.95
CA VAL A 80 -9.40 -0.31 4.84
C VAL A 80 -10.35 -0.55 6.01
N GLU A 81 -9.93 -0.24 7.23
CA GLU A 81 -10.75 -0.42 8.43
C GLU A 81 -12.02 0.43 8.41
N GLU A 82 -11.98 1.58 7.76
CA GLU A 82 -13.16 2.45 7.58
C GLU A 82 -14.11 1.94 6.49
N GLY A 83 -13.76 0.87 5.80
CA GLY A 83 -14.62 0.25 4.79
C GLY A 83 -14.29 0.63 3.35
N PHE A 84 -13.18 1.34 3.11
CA PHE A 84 -12.74 1.70 1.76
C PHE A 84 -11.67 0.72 1.31
N MET A 85 -12.01 -0.14 0.38
CA MET A 85 -11.13 -1.23 -0.04
C MET A 85 -11.35 -1.61 -1.49
N THR A 86 -10.38 -2.32 -2.05
CA THR A 86 -10.49 -2.89 -3.39
C THR A 86 -11.32 -4.17 -3.36
N LYS A 87 -11.69 -4.64 -4.55
CA LYS A 87 -12.64 -5.76 -4.69
C LYS A 87 -12.19 -7.04 -4.01
N ASP A 88 -10.92 -7.37 -4.08
CA ASP A 88 -10.38 -8.59 -3.47
C ASP A 88 -10.62 -8.63 -1.95
N LEU A 89 -10.39 -7.52 -1.26
CA LEU A 89 -10.66 -7.43 0.17
C LEU A 89 -12.15 -7.40 0.47
N ALA A 90 -12.94 -6.70 -0.35
CA ALA A 90 -14.38 -6.65 -0.18
C ALA A 90 -15.02 -8.04 -0.27
N LEU A 91 -14.53 -8.88 -1.17
CA LEU A 91 -15.02 -10.26 -1.30
C LEU A 91 -14.72 -11.09 -0.05
N LEU A 92 -13.64 -10.79 0.66
CA LEU A 92 -13.32 -11.46 1.92
C LEU A 92 -14.20 -11.01 3.08
N VAL A 93 -14.67 -9.76 3.05
CA VAL A 93 -15.56 -9.21 4.09
C VAL A 93 -16.97 -9.77 3.94
N GLY A 94 -17.52 -9.75 2.73
CA GLY A 94 -18.85 -10.26 2.48
C GLY A 94 -19.48 -9.71 1.21
N PRO A 95 -20.61 -10.29 0.76
CA PRO A 95 -21.23 -9.90 -0.52
C PRO A 95 -21.84 -8.50 -0.51
N GLU A 96 -22.09 -7.93 0.65
CA GLU A 96 -22.69 -6.60 0.78
C GLU A 96 -21.63 -5.49 0.89
N GLN A 97 -20.36 -5.85 1.01
CA GLN A 97 -19.29 -4.86 1.11
C GLN A 97 -19.04 -4.18 -0.23
N GLU A 98 -19.16 -2.86 -0.25
CA GLU A 98 -18.81 -2.07 -1.42
C GLU A 98 -17.30 -2.05 -1.62
N TRP A 99 -16.87 -1.88 -2.86
CA TRP A 99 -15.47 -1.82 -3.20
C TRP A 99 -15.16 -0.65 -4.15
N LEU A 100 -13.90 -0.25 -4.17
CA LEU A 100 -13.41 0.84 -5.00
C LEU A 100 -12.54 0.30 -6.13
N THR A 101 -12.50 1.02 -7.24
CA THR A 101 -11.51 0.76 -8.29
C THR A 101 -10.11 1.11 -7.76
N THR A 102 -9.07 0.71 -8.50
CA THR A 102 -7.68 1.03 -8.15
C THR A 102 -7.50 2.53 -7.94
N THR A 103 -7.96 3.34 -8.89
CA THR A 103 -7.83 4.80 -8.83
C THR A 103 -8.59 5.39 -7.65
N GLN A 104 -9.83 4.94 -7.43
CA GLN A 104 -10.65 5.42 -6.32
C GLN A 104 -10.01 5.09 -4.97
N PHE A 105 -9.46 3.89 -4.83
CA PHE A 105 -8.78 3.49 -3.60
C PHE A 105 -7.56 4.36 -3.33
N LEU A 106 -6.72 4.56 -4.34
CA LEU A 106 -5.52 5.40 -4.21
C LEU A 106 -5.89 6.85 -3.88
N ASP A 107 -6.93 7.39 -4.49
CA ASP A 107 -7.43 8.73 -4.18
C ASP A 107 -7.89 8.84 -2.73
N LYS A 108 -8.57 7.80 -2.23
CA LYS A 108 -9.04 7.78 -0.84
C LYS A 108 -7.88 7.70 0.15
N VAL A 109 -6.88 6.88 -0.15
CA VAL A 109 -5.65 6.82 0.66
C VAL A 109 -4.96 8.18 0.68
N ASP A 110 -4.86 8.84 -0.47
CA ASP A 110 -4.24 10.15 -0.55
C ASP A 110 -4.98 11.20 0.30
N GLN A 111 -6.31 11.23 0.22
CA GLN A 111 -7.12 12.14 1.04
C GLN A 111 -6.86 11.94 2.53
N HIS A 112 -6.87 10.71 3.00
CA HIS A 112 -6.61 10.38 4.40
C HIS A 112 -5.17 10.70 4.78
N PHE A 113 -4.24 10.46 3.88
CA PHE A 113 -2.83 10.72 4.11
C PHE A 113 -2.54 12.21 4.28
N GLN A 114 -3.14 13.07 3.46
CA GLN A 114 -2.99 14.52 3.58
C GLN A 114 -3.52 15.00 4.94
N VAL A 115 -4.66 14.49 5.37
CA VAL A 115 -5.22 14.80 6.69
C VAL A 115 -4.26 14.35 7.80
N ASN A 116 -3.76 13.13 7.72
CA ASN A 116 -2.89 12.57 8.76
C ASN A 116 -1.54 13.29 8.82
N LEU A 117 -0.97 13.65 7.67
CA LEU A 117 0.26 14.44 7.63
C LEU A 117 0.09 15.78 8.32
N SER A 118 -1.03 16.46 8.10
CA SER A 118 -1.28 17.79 8.69
C SER A 118 -1.34 17.76 10.22
N LYS A 119 -1.69 16.61 10.81
CA LYS A 119 -1.72 16.44 12.27
C LYS A 119 -0.32 16.34 12.89
N PHE A 120 0.69 16.08 12.10
CA PHE A 120 2.07 15.87 12.56
C PHE A 120 3.04 16.98 12.12
N THR A 121 2.55 18.02 11.48
CA THR A 121 3.37 19.17 11.04
C THR A 121 3.09 20.47 11.80
#